data_e2edd02b0b0cbf48a836643cd67664ec
#
_entry.id   e2edd02b0b0cbf48a836643cd67664ec
#
_cell.length_a   1.000
_cell.length_b   1.000
_cell.length_c   1.000
_cell.angle_alpha   90.00
_cell.angle_beta   90.00
_cell.angle_gamma   90.00
#
_symmetry.space_group_name_H-M   'P 1'
#
loop_
_entity.id
_entity.type
_entity.pdbx_description
1 polymer ?
#
loop_
_entity_poly.entity_id
_entity_poly.type
_entity_poly.pdbx_seq_one_letter_code
_entity_poly.pdbx_strand_id
1 'polypeptide(L)'
;MNVPGRDVPGCDAGGIEEFDVVIIGGALSGGASAILLMRENPGIRVLIVEKTERLARRVGEATVEVSAYFLGRVLGLTQYLNEEHLVKQGLRFYFTNERVETLEEASELGARYQVRLPSYQLDRATLDEEVLRRACVAGAKVLRPASVTKVELAAGGEQTVTFTHEQKSRTVRARWVIDASGVAALLARKNGWWRPNMEHPTAACWSRWKGVKDWDGYELGRKFPGWASVVYGTRGTATNHIIGDGWWSWWIPLKGGDTSVGVVLDQRLVEWPQEQGKLGERLKGFLMQHPVAREMLAEASFDEGDVHWRKNLAYYSTTFAGDGFALVGDAAAFMDPFYSPGMDWIGFTAMRAAALITAQRAGEPMGERIERHNEDFARSHRCWFEALYRDKYEYMGEYDLMSLAFLLDLGLYYFGLVSQPFLHGEKAFLTPPFSQEISRPFHWLMRTYNRRFVQMARRRREMGALGRTNCGRRMLIPGFTLNRGDQFQQLVKGLAKWGWLEAREGWRSWGVPEQEPMPEAVEGRA
;
A
#
# COMPACT_ATOMS: atom_id res chain seq x y z
N MET A 1 22.39 16.69 20.85
CA MET A 1 23.45 16.13 21.73
C MET A 1 24.26 15.14 20.92
N ASN A 2 25.55 15.44 20.70
CA ASN A 2 26.47 14.56 20.01
C ASN A 2 26.75 13.33 20.86
N VAL A 3 26.42 12.13 20.37
CA VAL A 3 26.84 10.87 20.98
C VAL A 3 28.25 10.56 20.45
N PRO A 4 29.26 10.38 21.31
CA PRO A 4 30.60 10.04 20.85
C PRO A 4 30.61 8.62 20.27
N GLY A 5 31.22 8.48 19.09
CA GLY A 5 31.49 7.18 18.48
C GLY A 5 32.40 6.34 19.40
N ARG A 6 31.97 5.12 19.70
CA ARG A 6 32.88 4.09 20.22
C ARG A 6 33.71 3.56 19.05
N ASP A 7 34.98 3.89 19.03
CA ASP A 7 35.97 3.23 18.20
C ASP A 7 36.00 1.73 18.53
N VAL A 8 35.61 0.91 17.57
CA VAL A 8 35.83 -0.53 17.59
C VAL A 8 37.21 -0.77 16.96
N PRO A 9 38.08 -1.58 17.57
CA PRO A 9 39.46 -1.79 17.07
C PRO A 9 39.44 -2.29 15.63
N GLY A 10 40.31 -1.70 14.80
CA GLY A 10 40.44 -2.01 13.41
C GLY A 10 40.94 -3.47 13.20
N CYS A 11 40.34 -4.14 12.23
CA CYS A 11 40.88 -5.28 11.55
C CYS A 11 41.38 -4.85 10.17
N ASP A 12 42.58 -4.37 10.10
CA ASP A 12 43.38 -4.38 8.88
C ASP A 12 44.04 -5.75 8.74
N ALA A 13 43.31 -6.67 8.19
CA ALA A 13 43.85 -7.88 7.55
C ALA A 13 42.86 -8.24 6.45
N GLY A 14 43.29 -8.38 5.21
CA GLY A 14 42.52 -8.53 3.98
C GLY A 14 41.49 -9.69 3.91
N GLY A 15 40.69 -9.88 4.95
CA GLY A 15 39.59 -10.82 5.04
C GLY A 15 38.26 -10.19 4.64
N ILE A 16 37.43 -10.98 3.95
CA ILE A 16 36.05 -10.60 3.63
C ILE A 16 35.26 -10.55 4.95
N GLU A 17 34.61 -9.40 5.26
CA GLU A 17 33.78 -9.24 6.47
C GLU A 17 32.52 -10.11 6.37
N GLU A 18 32.18 -10.78 7.47
CA GLU A 18 31.07 -11.75 7.53
C GLU A 18 29.94 -11.23 8.41
N PHE A 19 28.70 -11.46 7.97
CA PHE A 19 27.46 -11.17 8.69
C PHE A 19 26.55 -12.40 8.70
N ASP A 20 25.61 -12.45 9.64
CA ASP A 20 24.55 -13.44 9.58
C ASP A 20 23.52 -13.07 8.52
N VAL A 21 23.20 -11.75 8.42
CA VAL A 21 22.22 -11.21 7.47
C VAL A 21 22.74 -9.91 6.85
N VAL A 22 22.62 -9.80 5.52
CA VAL A 22 22.76 -8.53 4.79
C VAL A 22 21.40 -8.11 4.27
N ILE A 23 20.97 -6.88 4.58
CA ILE A 23 19.70 -6.29 4.13
C ILE A 23 20.01 -5.23 3.07
N ILE A 24 19.38 -5.33 1.90
CA ILE A 24 19.52 -4.40 0.79
C ILE A 24 18.39 -3.37 0.86
N GLY A 25 18.72 -2.13 1.21
CA GLY A 25 17.76 -1.04 1.42
C GLY A 25 17.45 -0.80 2.90
N GLY A 26 17.56 0.46 3.34
CA GLY A 26 17.41 0.87 4.74
C GLY A 26 16.08 1.54 5.08
N ALA A 27 15.15 1.67 4.12
CA ALA A 27 13.83 2.25 4.38
C ALA A 27 12.95 1.31 5.24
N LEU A 28 11.67 1.59 5.38
CA LEU A 28 10.74 0.87 6.27
C LEU A 28 10.88 -0.64 6.22
N SER A 29 10.91 -1.25 5.01
CA SER A 29 11.01 -2.71 4.87
C SER A 29 12.30 -3.27 5.48
N GLY A 30 13.44 -2.64 5.18
CA GLY A 30 14.74 -3.11 5.67
C GLY A 30 14.95 -2.82 7.14
N GLY A 31 14.60 -1.59 7.58
CA GLY A 31 14.70 -1.22 8.99
C GLY A 31 13.79 -2.08 9.89
N ALA A 32 12.55 -2.34 9.45
CA ALA A 32 11.63 -3.23 10.16
C ALA A 32 12.19 -4.66 10.26
N SER A 33 12.70 -5.21 9.14
CA SER A 33 13.32 -6.54 9.13
C SER A 33 14.50 -6.63 10.10
N ALA A 34 15.35 -5.60 10.15
CA ALA A 34 16.48 -5.55 11.09
C ALA A 34 16.00 -5.51 12.54
N ILE A 35 15.05 -4.66 12.89
CA ILE A 35 14.49 -4.57 14.24
C ILE A 35 13.95 -5.94 14.69
N LEU A 36 13.17 -6.60 13.83
CA LEU A 36 12.60 -7.91 14.13
C LEU A 36 13.69 -8.97 14.34
N LEU A 37 14.67 -9.03 13.47
CA LEU A 37 15.79 -9.96 13.57
C LEU A 37 16.59 -9.77 14.86
N MET A 38 16.94 -8.52 15.18
CA MET A 38 17.72 -8.19 16.39
C MET A 38 16.95 -8.55 17.66
N ARG A 39 15.62 -8.37 17.65
CA ARG A 39 14.75 -8.70 18.79
C ARG A 39 14.66 -10.21 19.02
N GLU A 40 14.45 -10.99 17.95
CA GLU A 40 14.22 -12.43 18.04
C GLU A 40 15.53 -13.24 18.14
N ASN A 41 16.67 -12.65 17.77
CA ASN A 41 17.95 -13.37 17.68
C ASN A 41 19.07 -12.59 18.38
N PRO A 42 19.20 -12.68 19.69
CA PRO A 42 20.32 -12.04 20.41
C PRO A 42 21.69 -12.41 19.82
N GLY A 43 22.52 -11.40 19.58
CA GLY A 43 23.86 -11.58 19.03
C GLY A 43 23.94 -11.79 17.50
N ILE A 44 22.83 -11.71 16.77
CA ILE A 44 22.83 -11.75 15.30
C ILE A 44 23.55 -10.53 14.72
N ARG A 45 24.43 -10.75 13.73
CA ARG A 45 25.15 -9.69 13.04
C ARG A 45 24.42 -9.30 11.77
N VAL A 46 23.78 -8.11 11.77
CA VAL A 46 23.00 -7.58 10.65
C VAL A 46 23.71 -6.38 10.05
N LEU A 47 23.89 -6.40 8.73
CA LEU A 47 24.36 -5.26 7.93
C LEU A 47 23.20 -4.75 7.06
N ILE A 48 22.90 -3.45 7.14
CA ILE A 48 22.00 -2.76 6.20
C ILE A 48 22.85 -1.95 5.21
N VAL A 49 22.64 -2.17 3.91
CA VAL A 49 23.29 -1.41 2.83
C VAL A 49 22.25 -0.49 2.20
N GLU A 50 22.35 0.82 2.44
CA GLU A 50 21.41 1.84 1.93
C GLU A 50 22.11 2.78 0.94
N LYS A 51 21.52 2.94 -0.25
CA LYS A 51 22.13 3.70 -1.35
C LYS A 51 22.15 5.20 -1.14
N THR A 52 21.27 5.74 -0.29
CA THR A 52 21.13 7.17 -0.06
C THR A 52 21.74 7.57 1.29
N GLU A 53 22.32 8.76 1.34
CA GLU A 53 22.80 9.33 2.60
C GLU A 53 21.64 9.64 3.55
N ARG A 54 20.51 10.12 3.00
CA ARG A 54 19.25 10.35 3.71
C ARG A 54 18.10 9.77 2.91
N LEU A 55 17.13 9.19 3.61
CA LEU A 55 15.93 8.65 3.01
C LEU A 55 15.00 9.80 2.57
N ALA A 56 14.68 9.82 1.28
CA ALA A 56 13.90 10.89 0.68
C ALA A 56 12.38 10.65 0.85
N ARG A 57 11.62 11.70 0.58
CA ARG A 57 10.16 11.64 0.41
C ARG A 57 9.78 10.59 -0.62
N ARG A 58 8.71 9.85 -0.34
CA ARG A 58 8.14 8.84 -1.24
C ARG A 58 6.69 8.60 -0.91
N VAL A 59 5.92 8.06 -1.86
CA VAL A 59 4.54 7.63 -1.66
C VAL A 59 4.45 6.41 -0.72
N GLY A 60 3.23 6.06 -0.31
CA GLY A 60 2.95 5.13 0.77
C GLY A 60 2.82 5.89 2.09
N GLU A 61 2.06 7.01 2.06
CA GLU A 61 1.96 8.01 3.11
C GLU A 61 0.68 7.85 3.96
N ALA A 62 -0.10 6.81 3.74
CA ALA A 62 -1.28 6.49 4.53
C ALA A 62 -1.23 5.04 5.01
N THR A 63 -1.53 4.82 6.29
CA THR A 63 -1.71 3.49 6.86
C THR A 63 -3.18 3.09 6.86
N VAL A 64 -3.41 1.81 7.09
CA VAL A 64 -4.68 1.25 7.56
C VAL A 64 -4.46 0.61 8.93
N GLU A 65 -5.49 0.05 9.54
CA GLU A 65 -5.48 -0.43 10.93
C GLU A 65 -4.41 -1.52 11.16
N VAL A 66 -4.22 -2.42 10.19
CA VAL A 66 -3.24 -3.51 10.27
C VAL A 66 -1.81 -2.98 10.25
N SER A 67 -1.48 -2.11 9.29
CA SER A 67 -0.16 -1.47 9.24
C SER A 67 0.09 -0.55 10.43
N ALA A 68 -0.93 0.14 10.94
CA ALA A 68 -0.80 0.94 12.15
C ALA A 68 -0.51 0.06 13.39
N TYR A 69 -1.11 -1.13 13.49
CA TYR A 69 -0.78 -2.11 14.52
C TYR A 69 0.68 -2.58 14.37
N PHE A 70 1.10 -2.91 13.16
CA PHE A 70 2.48 -3.32 12.88
C PHE A 70 3.49 -2.25 13.31
N LEU A 71 3.33 -1.03 12.83
CA LEU A 71 4.22 0.09 13.18
C LEU A 71 4.19 0.39 14.68
N GLY A 72 2.98 0.53 15.25
CA GLY A 72 2.81 0.96 16.63
C GLY A 72 3.18 -0.11 17.64
N ARG A 73 2.66 -1.33 17.48
CA ARG A 73 2.80 -2.41 18.47
C ARG A 73 3.97 -3.33 18.19
N VAL A 74 4.14 -3.77 16.94
CA VAL A 74 5.22 -4.72 16.61
C VAL A 74 6.58 -4.02 16.58
N LEU A 75 6.67 -2.82 15.97
CA LEU A 75 7.90 -2.04 15.92
C LEU A 75 8.07 -1.05 17.09
N GLY A 76 7.08 -0.92 17.99
CA GLY A 76 7.15 -0.06 19.16
C GLY A 76 7.10 1.45 18.85
N LEU A 77 6.46 1.87 17.75
CA LEU A 77 6.43 3.26 17.28
C LEU A 77 5.22 4.05 17.78
N THR A 78 4.37 3.53 18.67
CA THR A 78 3.09 4.17 19.03
C THR A 78 3.24 5.64 19.43
N GLN A 79 4.17 5.94 20.33
CA GLN A 79 4.39 7.32 20.80
C GLN A 79 4.88 8.20 19.65
N TYR A 80 5.89 7.76 18.92
CA TYR A 80 6.44 8.48 17.78
C TYR A 80 5.39 8.79 16.70
N LEU A 81 4.53 7.84 16.37
CA LEU A 81 3.47 8.04 15.38
C LEU A 81 2.47 9.12 15.81
N ASN A 82 2.11 9.16 17.09
CA ASN A 82 1.21 10.20 17.61
C ASN A 82 1.86 11.59 17.70
N GLU A 83 3.17 11.64 17.95
CA GLU A 83 3.90 12.90 18.08
C GLU A 83 4.32 13.50 16.73
N GLU A 84 4.73 12.65 15.76
CA GLU A 84 5.37 13.11 14.54
C GLU A 84 4.48 13.00 13.28
N HIS A 85 3.31 12.37 13.36
CA HIS A 85 2.41 12.16 12.23
C HIS A 85 0.97 12.53 12.56
N LEU A 86 0.09 12.59 11.55
CA LEU A 86 -1.33 12.87 11.77
C LEU A 86 -2.11 11.57 11.97
N VAL A 87 -3.00 11.56 12.95
CA VAL A 87 -3.97 10.47 13.10
C VAL A 87 -4.96 10.52 11.95
N LYS A 88 -5.09 9.42 11.23
CA LYS A 88 -5.98 9.30 10.08
C LYS A 88 -7.39 8.93 10.51
N GLN A 89 -8.38 9.65 9.96
CA GLN A 89 -9.81 9.41 10.22
C GLN A 89 -10.49 8.62 9.08
N GLY A 90 -9.89 7.48 8.73
CA GLY A 90 -10.41 6.55 7.73
C GLY A 90 -10.25 7.01 6.29
N LEU A 91 -11.09 6.46 5.42
CA LEU A 91 -11.14 6.75 3.99
C LEU A 91 -12.42 7.53 3.67
N ARG A 92 -12.34 8.44 2.71
CA ARG A 92 -13.48 9.21 2.21
C ARG A 92 -13.41 9.32 0.70
N PHE A 93 -14.58 9.24 0.05
CA PHE A 93 -14.68 9.20 -1.41
C PHE A 93 -15.73 10.21 -1.89
N TYR A 94 -15.41 10.92 -2.96
CA TYR A 94 -16.29 11.88 -3.64
C TYR A 94 -16.50 11.45 -5.09
N PHE A 95 -17.75 11.45 -5.52
CA PHE A 95 -18.18 11.05 -6.86
C PHE A 95 -18.96 12.18 -7.52
N THR A 96 -18.77 12.35 -8.82
CA THR A 96 -19.45 13.37 -9.60
C THR A 96 -19.96 12.83 -10.92
N ASN A 97 -20.86 13.58 -11.53
CA ASN A 97 -21.32 13.43 -12.90
C ASN A 97 -21.54 14.83 -13.51
N GLU A 98 -22.09 14.88 -14.71
CA GLU A 98 -22.34 16.12 -15.45
C GLU A 98 -23.29 17.12 -14.75
N ARG A 99 -24.03 16.68 -13.72
CA ARG A 99 -24.97 17.52 -12.93
C ARG A 99 -24.34 18.13 -11.69
N VAL A 100 -23.08 17.78 -11.39
CA VAL A 100 -22.38 18.25 -10.18
C VAL A 100 -21.48 19.42 -10.55
N GLU A 101 -21.79 20.59 -10.05
CA GLU A 101 -21.01 21.82 -10.26
C GLU A 101 -20.18 22.19 -9.03
N THR A 102 -20.63 21.78 -7.83
CA THR A 102 -20.04 22.16 -6.55
C THR A 102 -19.65 20.95 -5.70
N LEU A 103 -18.80 21.19 -4.70
CA LEU A 103 -18.42 20.19 -3.70
C LEU A 103 -19.63 19.59 -2.96
N GLU A 104 -20.62 20.43 -2.62
CA GLU A 104 -21.81 20.02 -1.85
C GLU A 104 -22.73 19.05 -2.61
N GLU A 105 -22.76 19.17 -3.93
CA GLU A 105 -23.58 18.33 -4.82
C GLU A 105 -22.93 16.97 -5.12
N ALA A 106 -21.63 16.83 -4.89
CA ALA A 106 -20.94 15.56 -5.07
C ALA A 106 -21.51 14.48 -4.14
N SER A 107 -21.61 13.25 -4.63
CA SER A 107 -21.93 12.13 -3.74
C SER A 107 -20.74 11.80 -2.85
N GLU A 108 -21.00 11.53 -1.57
CA GLU A 108 -19.99 11.33 -0.54
C GLU A 108 -20.17 10.00 0.18
N LEU A 109 -19.04 9.27 0.35
CA LEU A 109 -18.95 8.05 1.15
C LEU A 109 -17.82 8.23 2.17
N GLY A 110 -18.08 7.96 3.45
CA GLY A 110 -17.02 8.01 4.46
C GLY A 110 -17.52 7.90 5.89
N ALA A 111 -16.63 8.08 6.85
CA ALA A 111 -16.99 8.06 8.27
C ALA A 111 -17.73 9.33 8.68
N ARG A 112 -18.77 9.19 9.50
CA ARG A 112 -19.52 10.31 10.09
C ARG A 112 -18.85 10.85 11.34
N TYR A 113 -18.29 9.96 12.14
CA TYR A 113 -17.65 10.26 13.41
C TYR A 113 -16.19 9.79 13.39
N GLN A 114 -15.43 10.24 14.35
CA GLN A 114 -14.04 9.82 14.53
C GLN A 114 -13.94 8.29 14.62
N VAL A 115 -12.97 7.74 13.91
CA VAL A 115 -12.64 6.31 13.96
C VAL A 115 -11.93 6.00 15.28
N ARG A 116 -12.19 4.83 15.85
CA ARG A 116 -11.62 4.42 17.14
C ARG A 116 -10.35 3.59 17.01
N LEU A 117 -10.14 2.96 15.86
CA LEU A 117 -8.90 2.23 15.60
C LEU A 117 -7.87 3.18 14.98
N PRO A 118 -6.65 3.22 15.51
CA PRO A 118 -5.64 4.13 15.00
C PRO A 118 -5.21 3.75 13.59
N SER A 119 -5.06 4.76 12.75
CA SER A 119 -4.29 4.75 11.52
C SER A 119 -3.67 6.13 11.34
N TYR A 120 -2.69 6.28 10.44
CA TYR A 120 -1.87 7.49 10.39
C TYR A 120 -1.63 7.94 8.95
N GLN A 121 -1.51 9.26 8.78
CA GLN A 121 -0.95 9.90 7.60
C GLN A 121 0.54 10.16 7.90
N LEU A 122 1.43 9.69 7.04
CA LEU A 122 2.85 9.56 7.35
C LEU A 122 3.73 10.39 6.39
N ASP A 123 4.64 11.16 6.91
CA ASP A 123 5.80 11.57 6.13
C ASP A 123 6.81 10.43 6.09
N ARG A 124 7.00 9.84 4.92
CA ARG A 124 7.87 8.67 4.74
C ARG A 124 9.35 8.99 4.93
N ALA A 125 9.78 10.21 4.65
CA ALA A 125 11.18 10.58 4.89
C ALA A 125 11.51 10.53 6.39
N THR A 126 10.62 11.07 7.23
CA THR A 126 10.81 11.06 8.70
C THR A 126 10.58 9.68 9.31
N LEU A 127 9.53 8.96 8.88
CA LEU A 127 9.26 7.61 9.37
C LEU A 127 10.40 6.64 9.04
N ASP A 128 10.83 6.62 7.79
CA ASP A 128 11.85 5.67 7.32
C ASP A 128 13.20 5.91 8.04
N GLU A 129 13.59 7.19 8.27
CA GLU A 129 14.78 7.55 9.06
C GLU A 129 14.67 7.10 10.53
N GLU A 130 13.50 7.27 11.14
CA GLU A 130 13.30 6.82 12.54
C GLU A 130 13.37 5.31 12.66
N VAL A 131 12.76 4.56 11.71
CA VAL A 131 12.83 3.10 11.71
C VAL A 131 14.28 2.63 11.52
N LEU A 132 15.04 3.25 10.60
CA LEU A 132 16.45 2.94 10.39
C LEU A 132 17.29 3.27 11.63
N ARG A 133 17.05 4.41 12.27
CA ARG A 133 17.71 4.80 13.53
C ARG A 133 17.44 3.76 14.63
N ARG A 134 16.20 3.27 14.76
CA ARG A 134 15.88 2.20 15.74
C ARG A 134 16.57 0.88 15.41
N ALA A 135 16.70 0.54 14.15
CA ALA A 135 17.49 -0.62 13.75
C ALA A 135 18.96 -0.49 14.18
N CYS A 136 19.57 0.70 14.02
CA CYS A 136 20.92 1.00 14.53
C CYS A 136 20.99 0.86 16.06
N VAL A 137 20.04 1.43 16.79
CA VAL A 137 19.98 1.34 18.27
C VAL A 137 19.84 -0.12 18.73
N ALA A 138 19.11 -0.93 17.97
CA ALA A 138 18.98 -2.37 18.22
C ALA A 138 20.28 -3.15 17.95
N GLY A 139 21.28 -2.56 17.27
CA GLY A 139 22.60 -3.14 17.02
C GLY A 139 22.90 -3.47 15.55
N ALA A 140 22.02 -3.14 14.60
CA ALA A 140 22.30 -3.32 13.17
C ALA A 140 23.39 -2.33 12.71
N LYS A 141 24.38 -2.83 11.96
CA LYS A 141 25.38 -2.01 11.26
C LYS A 141 24.72 -1.41 10.02
N VAL A 142 24.87 -0.13 9.79
CA VAL A 142 24.33 0.56 8.59
C VAL A 142 25.48 1.18 7.82
N LEU A 143 25.57 0.89 6.52
CA LEU A 143 26.45 1.57 5.58
C LEU A 143 25.62 2.40 4.61
N ARG A 144 25.83 3.72 4.63
CA ARG A 144 25.19 4.69 3.72
C ARG A 144 26.05 5.96 3.53
N PRO A 145 26.14 6.54 2.32
CA PRO A 145 25.59 5.97 1.07
C PRO A 145 26.39 4.76 0.60
N ALA A 146 25.71 3.65 0.30
CA ALA A 146 26.32 2.43 -0.20
C ALA A 146 25.40 1.74 -1.21
N SER A 147 25.88 1.50 -2.42
CA SER A 147 25.08 0.94 -3.52
C SER A 147 25.47 -0.49 -3.81
N VAL A 148 24.54 -1.43 -3.65
CA VAL A 148 24.75 -2.84 -4.02
C VAL A 148 24.88 -2.94 -5.53
N THR A 149 25.98 -3.55 -5.97
CA THR A 149 26.33 -3.75 -7.39
C THR A 149 26.19 -5.20 -7.82
N LYS A 150 26.41 -6.15 -6.91
CA LYS A 150 26.33 -7.59 -7.20
C LYS A 150 25.85 -8.36 -5.98
N VAL A 151 25.00 -9.36 -6.21
CA VAL A 151 24.64 -10.38 -5.22
C VAL A 151 24.81 -11.74 -5.85
N GLU A 152 25.52 -12.63 -5.21
CA GLU A 152 25.68 -14.03 -5.64
C GLU A 152 25.01 -14.92 -4.59
N LEU A 153 23.99 -15.66 -5.02
CA LEU A 153 23.25 -16.58 -4.18
C LEU A 153 23.84 -17.99 -4.36
N ALA A 154 24.18 -18.64 -3.26
CA ALA A 154 24.73 -20.00 -3.23
C ALA A 154 23.83 -20.90 -2.38
N ALA A 155 23.31 -21.97 -2.96
CA ALA A 155 22.52 -22.95 -2.23
C ALA A 155 23.39 -23.70 -1.20
N GLY A 156 22.90 -23.82 0.03
CA GLY A 156 23.60 -24.49 1.12
C GLY A 156 24.83 -23.74 1.66
N GLY A 157 25.13 -22.56 1.13
CA GLY A 157 26.33 -21.80 1.43
C GLY A 157 26.09 -20.37 1.92
N GLU A 158 27.19 -19.61 1.91
CA GLU A 158 27.17 -18.19 2.21
C GLU A 158 26.90 -17.37 0.94
N GLN A 159 26.06 -16.38 1.08
CA GLN A 159 25.73 -15.43 0.04
C GLN A 159 26.82 -14.34 -0.03
N THR A 160 27.14 -13.88 -1.23
CA THR A 160 28.13 -12.82 -1.42
C THR A 160 27.44 -11.54 -1.90
N VAL A 161 27.67 -10.43 -1.19
CA VAL A 161 27.14 -9.12 -1.55
C VAL A 161 28.28 -8.14 -1.79
N THR A 162 28.36 -7.60 -3.01
CA THR A 162 29.31 -6.56 -3.39
C THR A 162 28.58 -5.22 -3.52
N PHE A 163 29.13 -4.19 -2.94
CA PHE A 163 28.60 -2.83 -2.97
C PHE A 163 29.71 -1.80 -3.06
N THR A 164 29.37 -0.60 -3.56
CA THR A 164 30.26 0.55 -3.55
C THR A 164 29.94 1.42 -2.35
N HIS A 165 30.94 1.75 -1.53
CA HIS A 165 30.85 2.67 -0.40
C HIS A 165 32.11 3.54 -0.38
N GLU A 166 31.97 4.86 -0.24
CA GLU A 166 33.09 5.82 -0.30
C GLU A 166 33.99 5.61 -1.54
N GLN A 167 33.35 5.41 -2.70
CA GLN A 167 33.99 5.13 -4.00
C GLN A 167 34.84 3.85 -4.05
N LYS A 168 34.82 3.01 -3.02
CA LYS A 168 35.52 1.73 -2.97
C LYS A 168 34.54 0.58 -3.13
N SER A 169 34.91 -0.42 -3.91
CA SER A 169 34.19 -1.68 -3.97
C SER A 169 34.52 -2.50 -2.72
N ARG A 170 33.50 -2.96 -2.02
CA ARG A 170 33.60 -3.83 -0.85
C ARG A 170 32.75 -5.07 -1.08
N THR A 171 33.22 -6.20 -0.58
CA THR A 171 32.50 -7.48 -0.64
C THR A 171 32.34 -8.03 0.77
N VAL A 172 31.15 -8.50 1.10
CA VAL A 172 30.85 -9.16 2.36
C VAL A 172 30.19 -10.51 2.10
N ARG A 173 30.28 -11.42 3.06
CA ARG A 173 29.54 -12.69 3.07
C ARG A 173 28.45 -12.65 4.10
N ALA A 174 27.36 -13.35 3.81
CA ALA A 174 26.29 -13.53 4.78
C ALA A 174 25.56 -14.86 4.57
N ARG A 175 25.05 -15.44 5.65
CA ARG A 175 24.21 -16.63 5.52
C ARG A 175 22.87 -16.30 4.84
N TRP A 176 22.35 -15.07 5.07
CA TRP A 176 21.10 -14.59 4.47
C TRP A 176 21.25 -13.21 3.83
N VAL A 177 20.54 -13.03 2.73
CA VAL A 177 20.30 -11.72 2.10
C VAL A 177 18.82 -11.42 2.11
N ILE A 178 18.42 -10.29 2.67
CA ILE A 178 17.05 -9.76 2.56
C ILE A 178 17.04 -8.67 1.49
N ASP A 179 16.26 -8.88 0.44
CA ASP A 179 15.98 -7.84 -0.54
C ASP A 179 14.81 -6.97 -0.05
N ALA A 180 15.14 -5.78 0.45
CA ALA A 180 14.23 -4.71 0.84
C ALA A 180 14.41 -3.47 -0.06
N SER A 181 14.88 -3.67 -1.30
CA SER A 181 15.18 -2.60 -2.27
C SER A 181 13.94 -1.87 -2.82
N GLY A 182 12.75 -2.24 -2.34
CA GLY A 182 11.47 -1.66 -2.77
C GLY A 182 11.21 -1.96 -4.24
N VAL A 183 10.70 -0.96 -4.96
CA VAL A 183 10.31 -1.10 -6.37
C VAL A 183 11.47 -1.44 -7.34
N ALA A 184 12.72 -1.35 -6.87
CA ALA A 184 13.87 -1.83 -7.64
C ALA A 184 13.86 -3.36 -7.77
N ALA A 185 13.27 -4.08 -6.79
CA ALA A 185 13.11 -5.54 -6.79
C ALA A 185 14.39 -6.26 -7.27
N LEU A 186 15.51 -5.92 -6.64
CA LEU A 186 16.85 -6.20 -7.14
C LEU A 186 17.07 -7.68 -7.39
N LEU A 187 16.78 -8.54 -6.41
CA LEU A 187 16.95 -9.99 -6.56
C LEU A 187 15.92 -10.58 -7.53
N ALA A 188 14.67 -10.15 -7.46
CA ALA A 188 13.62 -10.67 -8.34
C ALA A 188 13.92 -10.38 -9.81
N ARG A 189 14.40 -9.17 -10.14
CA ARG A 189 14.77 -8.81 -11.52
C ARG A 189 16.03 -9.54 -11.97
N LYS A 190 17.07 -9.56 -11.14
CA LYS A 190 18.33 -10.22 -11.48
C LYS A 190 18.16 -11.70 -11.80
N ASN A 191 17.31 -12.39 -11.04
CA ASN A 191 17.11 -13.83 -11.18
C ASN A 191 15.93 -14.21 -12.10
N GLY A 192 15.30 -13.23 -12.79
CA GLY A 192 14.20 -13.48 -13.70
C GLY A 192 12.90 -13.93 -13.01
N TRP A 193 12.72 -13.59 -11.74
CA TRP A 193 11.49 -13.92 -10.99
C TRP A 193 10.43 -12.81 -11.06
N TRP A 194 10.82 -11.62 -11.43
CA TRP A 194 9.91 -10.47 -11.53
C TRP A 194 8.96 -10.62 -12.72
N ARG A 195 7.67 -10.39 -12.48
CA ARG A 195 6.60 -10.41 -13.52
C ARG A 195 5.72 -9.17 -13.40
N PRO A 196 5.49 -8.41 -14.48
CA PRO A 196 4.46 -7.38 -14.48
C PRO A 196 3.07 -8.03 -14.42
N ASN A 197 2.13 -7.38 -13.73
CA ASN A 197 0.74 -7.82 -13.77
C ASN A 197 0.01 -7.11 -14.92
N MET A 198 -0.03 -7.72 -16.08
CA MET A 198 -0.65 -7.17 -17.30
C MET A 198 -2.17 -7.13 -17.23
N GLU A 199 -2.80 -7.86 -16.30
CA GLU A 199 -4.24 -7.78 -16.04
C GLU A 199 -4.63 -6.46 -15.33
N HIS A 200 -3.66 -5.71 -14.80
CA HIS A 200 -3.86 -4.49 -14.04
C HIS A 200 -2.87 -3.39 -14.45
N PRO A 201 -2.94 -2.90 -15.69
CA PRO A 201 -1.98 -1.92 -16.24
C PRO A 201 -2.28 -0.51 -15.72
N THR A 202 -2.10 -0.28 -14.42
CA THR A 202 -2.33 1.02 -13.80
C THR A 202 -1.12 1.94 -13.92
N ALA A 203 -1.38 3.25 -13.99
CA ALA A 203 -0.37 4.28 -13.95
C ALA A 203 -0.71 5.32 -12.90
N ALA A 204 0.30 6.00 -12.34
CA ALA A 204 0.11 7.06 -11.37
C ALA A 204 0.92 8.31 -11.70
N CYS A 205 0.33 9.47 -11.38
CA CYS A 205 1.00 10.77 -11.36
C CYS A 205 0.73 11.44 -10.01
N TRP A 206 1.78 11.99 -9.36
CA TRP A 206 1.61 12.57 -8.03
C TRP A 206 2.64 13.64 -7.72
N SER A 207 2.30 14.49 -6.74
CA SER A 207 3.23 15.42 -6.11
C SER A 207 2.73 15.85 -4.73
N ARG A 208 3.55 16.60 -3.98
CA ARG A 208 3.11 17.30 -2.77
C ARG A 208 2.68 18.71 -3.09
N TRP A 209 1.59 19.15 -2.44
CA TRP A 209 0.93 20.42 -2.65
C TRP A 209 0.90 21.23 -1.37
N LYS A 210 1.02 22.55 -1.52
CA LYS A 210 0.82 23.55 -0.46
C LYS A 210 -0.45 24.34 -0.72
N GLY A 211 -1.11 24.79 0.34
CA GLY A 211 -2.30 25.63 0.21
C GLY A 211 -3.55 24.87 -0.27
N VAL A 212 -3.58 23.55 -0.18
CA VAL A 212 -4.81 22.76 -0.32
C VAL A 212 -5.76 23.17 0.80
N LYS A 213 -7.02 23.50 0.48
CA LYS A 213 -8.00 23.90 1.50
C LYS A 213 -8.19 22.80 2.54
N ASP A 214 -8.40 23.20 3.78
CA ASP A 214 -8.76 22.28 4.85
C ASP A 214 -10.20 21.78 4.65
N TRP A 215 -10.38 20.47 4.53
CA TRP A 215 -11.69 19.82 4.33
C TRP A 215 -12.67 20.05 5.49
N ASP A 216 -12.21 20.34 6.70
CA ASP A 216 -13.02 20.73 7.85
C ASP A 216 -12.86 22.24 8.18
N GLY A 217 -12.25 23.01 7.26
CA GLY A 217 -11.94 24.41 7.44
C GLY A 217 -13.18 25.32 7.49
N TYR A 218 -13.05 26.42 8.22
CA TYR A 218 -14.10 27.40 8.43
C TYR A 218 -14.68 27.99 7.13
N GLU A 219 -13.82 28.22 6.13
CA GLU A 219 -14.24 28.78 4.84
C GLU A 219 -15.19 27.85 4.08
N LEU A 220 -14.83 26.55 4.00
CA LEU A 220 -15.68 25.55 3.38
C LEU A 220 -16.99 25.36 4.16
N GLY A 221 -16.92 25.40 5.50
CA GLY A 221 -18.09 25.32 6.36
C GLY A 221 -19.07 26.47 6.15
N ARG A 222 -18.58 27.68 5.93
CA ARG A 222 -19.41 28.84 5.58
C ARG A 222 -19.97 28.78 4.17
N LYS A 223 -19.18 28.32 3.22
CA LYS A 223 -19.60 28.23 1.81
C LYS A 223 -20.62 27.11 1.59
N PHE A 224 -20.46 25.98 2.28
CA PHE A 224 -21.26 24.77 2.14
C PHE A 224 -21.79 24.27 3.50
N PRO A 225 -22.66 25.02 4.18
CA PRO A 225 -23.08 24.69 5.55
C PRO A 225 -23.84 23.37 5.66
N GLY A 226 -24.65 23.01 4.65
CA GLY A 226 -25.36 21.74 4.60
C GLY A 226 -24.44 20.53 4.44
N TRP A 227 -23.33 20.70 3.73
CA TRP A 227 -22.31 19.68 3.60
C TRP A 227 -21.46 19.57 4.88
N ALA A 228 -21.07 20.70 5.46
CA ALA A 228 -20.21 20.71 6.66
C ALA A 228 -20.92 20.10 7.88
N SER A 229 -22.20 20.38 8.09
CA SER A 229 -22.95 20.01 9.30
C SER A 229 -23.21 18.51 9.47
N VAL A 230 -23.00 17.68 8.45
CA VAL A 230 -23.34 16.24 8.50
C VAL A 230 -22.16 15.34 8.88
N VAL A 231 -20.94 15.88 8.94
CA VAL A 231 -19.72 15.17 9.34
C VAL A 231 -18.99 15.96 10.43
N TYR A 232 -18.49 15.28 11.43
CA TYR A 232 -17.99 15.89 12.64
C TYR A 232 -16.46 15.83 12.71
N GLY A 233 -15.77 16.71 11.95
CA GLY A 233 -14.32 16.92 12.01
C GLY A 233 -13.50 15.69 11.58
N THR A 234 -13.96 14.96 10.59
CA THR A 234 -13.26 13.76 10.11
C THR A 234 -12.83 13.84 8.64
N ARG A 235 -13.10 14.95 7.96
CA ARG A 235 -12.67 15.15 6.58
C ARG A 235 -11.22 15.62 6.49
N GLY A 236 -10.83 16.58 7.35
CA GLY A 236 -9.51 17.21 7.32
C GLY A 236 -8.35 16.26 7.61
N THR A 237 -8.60 15.16 8.31
CA THR A 237 -7.58 14.15 8.63
C THR A 237 -7.86 12.78 7.98
N ALA A 238 -8.93 12.63 7.20
CA ALA A 238 -9.14 11.43 6.39
C ALA A 238 -8.15 11.37 5.22
N THR A 239 -7.90 10.19 4.68
CA THR A 239 -7.44 10.09 3.30
C THR A 239 -8.64 10.31 2.39
N ASN A 240 -8.72 11.47 1.76
CA ASN A 240 -9.79 11.80 0.84
C ASN A 240 -9.46 11.27 -0.55
N HIS A 241 -10.49 10.86 -1.28
CA HIS A 241 -10.37 10.34 -2.64
C HIS A 241 -11.42 11.00 -3.53
N ILE A 242 -11.02 11.43 -4.69
CA ILE A 242 -11.91 11.78 -5.77
C ILE A 242 -11.93 10.62 -6.74
N ILE A 243 -13.12 10.16 -7.11
CA ILE A 243 -13.30 8.97 -7.93
C ILE A 243 -13.95 9.34 -9.25
N GLY A 244 -13.35 8.90 -10.35
CA GLY A 244 -13.90 9.00 -11.70
C GLY A 244 -14.02 7.64 -12.38
N ASP A 245 -14.51 7.62 -13.61
CA ASP A 245 -14.59 6.40 -14.41
C ASP A 245 -13.18 5.96 -14.84
N GLY A 246 -12.73 4.82 -14.33
CA GLY A 246 -11.41 4.26 -14.62
C GLY A 246 -10.23 4.91 -13.90
N TRP A 247 -10.47 5.82 -12.98
CA TRP A 247 -9.42 6.49 -12.22
C TRP A 247 -9.88 6.92 -10.83
N TRP A 248 -8.89 7.19 -9.95
CA TRP A 248 -9.10 7.81 -8.64
C TRP A 248 -7.91 8.67 -8.25
N SER A 249 -8.11 9.57 -7.31
CA SER A 249 -7.04 10.37 -6.72
C SER A 249 -7.01 10.23 -5.21
N TRP A 250 -5.82 10.32 -4.63
CA TRP A 250 -5.64 10.42 -3.19
C TRP A 250 -5.30 11.85 -2.79
N TRP A 251 -5.73 12.20 -1.59
CA TRP A 251 -5.48 13.48 -0.93
C TRP A 251 -5.12 13.17 0.51
N ILE A 252 -3.82 13.18 0.82
CA ILE A 252 -3.26 12.76 2.10
C ILE A 252 -2.67 13.99 2.79
N PRO A 253 -3.37 14.59 3.78
CA PRO A 253 -2.80 15.67 4.57
C PRO A 253 -1.63 15.14 5.40
N LEU A 254 -0.55 15.91 5.47
CA LEU A 254 0.65 15.56 6.21
C LEU A 254 0.89 16.57 7.33
N LYS A 255 1.56 16.13 8.40
CA LYS A 255 2.00 17.05 9.44
C LYS A 255 2.93 18.10 8.83
N GLY A 256 2.69 19.38 9.14
CA GLY A 256 3.44 20.49 8.55
C GLY A 256 2.70 21.23 7.43
N GLY A 257 1.49 20.77 7.03
CA GLY A 257 0.59 21.50 6.13
C GLY A 257 0.71 21.12 4.65
N ASP A 258 1.66 20.27 4.27
CA ASP A 258 1.71 19.70 2.92
C ASP A 258 0.57 18.67 2.75
N THR A 259 0.04 18.56 1.53
CA THR A 259 -0.89 17.49 1.14
C THR A 259 -0.28 16.69 0.00
N SER A 260 -0.13 15.38 0.16
CA SER A 260 0.22 14.50 -0.96
C SER A 260 -1.03 14.29 -1.81
N VAL A 261 -0.94 14.63 -3.09
CA VAL A 261 -2.04 14.46 -4.06
C VAL A 261 -1.52 13.69 -5.26
N GLY A 262 -2.25 12.66 -5.65
CA GLY A 262 -1.91 11.91 -6.84
C GLY A 262 -3.13 11.26 -7.48
N VAL A 263 -2.99 10.89 -8.73
CA VAL A 263 -3.99 10.20 -9.55
C VAL A 263 -3.47 8.83 -9.90
N VAL A 264 -4.33 7.83 -9.82
CA VAL A 264 -4.09 6.49 -10.39
C VAL A 264 -5.17 6.22 -11.43
N LEU A 265 -4.77 5.68 -12.56
CA LEU A 265 -5.68 5.37 -13.65
C LEU A 265 -5.39 3.98 -14.24
N ASP A 266 -6.43 3.32 -14.70
CA ASP A 266 -6.32 2.13 -15.54
C ASP A 266 -6.09 2.56 -16.99
N GLN A 267 -4.94 2.22 -17.55
CA GLN A 267 -4.55 2.62 -18.90
C GLN A 267 -5.42 2.01 -20.01
N ARG A 268 -6.28 1.04 -19.67
CA ARG A 268 -7.29 0.48 -20.59
C ARG A 268 -8.53 1.36 -20.69
N LEU A 269 -8.84 2.13 -19.65
CA LEU A 269 -10.08 2.92 -19.50
C LEU A 269 -9.85 4.41 -19.67
N VAL A 270 -8.68 4.90 -19.26
CA VAL A 270 -8.38 6.34 -19.22
C VAL A 270 -7.05 6.62 -19.92
N GLU A 271 -7.08 7.51 -20.89
CA GLU A 271 -5.89 8.03 -21.51
C GLU A 271 -5.34 9.23 -20.71
N TRP A 272 -4.05 9.17 -20.36
CA TRP A 272 -3.39 10.29 -19.69
C TRP A 272 -3.23 11.45 -20.69
N PRO A 273 -3.56 12.71 -20.29
CA PRO A 273 -3.43 13.87 -21.18
C PRO A 273 -2.04 13.97 -21.79
N GLN A 274 -1.98 14.03 -23.14
CA GLN A 274 -0.74 14.15 -23.91
C GLN A 274 -0.43 15.62 -24.30
N GLU A 275 -1.19 16.57 -23.76
CA GLU A 275 -1.08 18.00 -24.08
C GLU A 275 0.34 18.53 -23.84
N GLN A 276 0.69 19.61 -24.55
CA GLN A 276 1.96 20.31 -24.33
C GLN A 276 1.97 20.94 -22.94
N GLY A 277 3.03 20.72 -22.19
CA GLY A 277 3.18 21.27 -20.85
C GLY A 277 3.99 20.36 -19.93
N LYS A 278 4.39 20.90 -18.79
CA LYS A 278 5.08 20.15 -17.75
C LYS A 278 4.14 19.12 -17.11
N LEU A 279 4.71 18.08 -16.53
CA LEU A 279 3.94 16.97 -15.95
C LEU A 279 2.98 17.46 -14.84
N GLY A 280 3.41 18.40 -14.00
CA GLY A 280 2.59 18.95 -12.93
C GLY A 280 1.39 19.76 -13.44
N GLU A 281 1.55 20.52 -14.53
CA GLU A 281 0.43 21.24 -15.16
C GLU A 281 -0.60 20.26 -15.72
N ARG A 282 -0.16 19.15 -16.30
CA ARG A 282 -1.06 18.08 -16.76
C ARG A 282 -1.81 17.43 -15.62
N LEU A 283 -1.11 17.15 -14.49
CA LEU A 283 -1.75 16.63 -13.27
C LEU A 283 -2.79 17.62 -12.74
N LYS A 284 -2.44 18.90 -12.65
CA LYS A 284 -3.38 19.95 -12.22
C LYS A 284 -4.57 20.05 -13.17
N GLY A 285 -4.33 20.10 -14.47
CA GLY A 285 -5.39 20.17 -15.48
C GLY A 285 -6.35 18.99 -15.43
N PHE A 286 -5.82 17.78 -15.23
CA PHE A 286 -6.63 16.56 -15.06
C PHE A 286 -7.52 16.65 -13.81
N LEU A 287 -6.96 17.02 -12.67
CA LEU A 287 -7.71 17.14 -11.41
C LEU A 287 -8.76 18.25 -11.47
N MET A 288 -8.43 19.39 -12.08
CA MET A 288 -9.31 20.57 -12.17
C MET A 288 -10.57 20.34 -13.03
N GLN A 289 -10.66 19.25 -13.79
CA GLN A 289 -11.91 18.85 -14.45
C GLN A 289 -12.99 18.48 -13.42
N HIS A 290 -12.58 18.04 -12.22
CA HIS A 290 -13.51 17.61 -11.19
C HIS A 290 -13.86 18.78 -10.23
N PRO A 291 -15.16 19.08 -9.98
CA PRO A 291 -15.57 20.23 -9.20
C PRO A 291 -15.04 20.24 -7.76
N VAL A 292 -14.91 19.08 -7.13
CA VAL A 292 -14.31 18.96 -5.79
C VAL A 292 -12.84 19.39 -5.81
N ALA A 293 -12.08 18.96 -6.83
CA ALA A 293 -10.68 19.35 -6.96
C ALA A 293 -10.54 20.85 -7.27
N ARG A 294 -11.41 21.43 -8.10
CA ARG A 294 -11.43 22.89 -8.35
C ARG A 294 -11.59 23.67 -7.05
N GLU A 295 -12.49 23.24 -6.17
CA GLU A 295 -12.68 23.89 -4.87
C GLU A 295 -11.44 23.77 -3.98
N MET A 296 -10.88 22.57 -3.88
CA MET A 296 -9.79 22.28 -2.96
C MET A 296 -8.43 22.84 -3.39
N LEU A 297 -8.19 22.93 -4.71
CA LEU A 297 -6.91 23.39 -5.29
C LEU A 297 -6.94 24.86 -5.75
N ALA A 298 -7.99 25.61 -5.47
CA ALA A 298 -8.17 26.98 -5.99
C ALA A 298 -6.92 27.87 -5.80
N GLU A 299 -6.27 27.74 -4.63
CA GLU A 299 -5.09 28.53 -4.26
C GLU A 299 -3.84 27.64 -4.06
N ALA A 300 -3.95 26.34 -4.37
CA ALA A 300 -2.89 25.40 -4.11
C ALA A 300 -1.80 25.45 -5.19
N SER A 301 -0.57 25.20 -4.75
CA SER A 301 0.63 25.13 -5.56
C SER A 301 1.42 23.86 -5.31
N PHE A 302 2.23 23.47 -6.25
CA PHE A 302 3.15 22.31 -6.18
C PHE A 302 4.54 22.71 -6.70
N ASP A 303 5.54 21.92 -6.33
CA ASP A 303 6.88 22.03 -6.90
C ASP A 303 6.99 21.07 -8.09
N GLU A 304 7.31 21.61 -9.29
CA GLU A 304 7.48 20.80 -10.51
C GLU A 304 8.62 19.75 -10.35
N GLY A 305 9.62 20.05 -9.53
CA GLY A 305 10.70 19.11 -9.19
C GLY A 305 10.25 17.91 -8.34
N ASP A 306 9.06 17.99 -7.70
CA ASP A 306 8.45 16.91 -6.90
C ASP A 306 7.26 16.25 -7.63
N VAL A 307 7.19 16.37 -8.96
CA VAL A 307 6.14 15.69 -9.74
C VAL A 307 6.68 14.40 -10.32
N HIS A 308 5.97 13.32 -10.07
CA HIS A 308 6.37 11.97 -10.43
C HIS A 308 5.35 11.29 -11.34
N TRP A 309 5.83 10.44 -12.23
CA TRP A 309 5.01 9.58 -13.09
C TRP A 309 5.54 8.16 -13.11
N ARG A 310 4.65 7.18 -13.01
CA ARG A 310 5.01 5.77 -13.15
C ARG A 310 3.90 5.00 -13.85
N LYS A 311 4.28 4.17 -14.82
CA LYS A 311 3.40 3.22 -15.53
C LYS A 311 3.57 1.81 -15.00
N ASN A 312 2.58 0.97 -15.26
CA ASN A 312 2.57 -0.46 -14.96
C ASN A 312 2.98 -0.72 -13.51
N LEU A 313 2.14 -0.18 -12.59
CA LEU A 313 2.45 -0.20 -11.16
C LEU A 313 2.50 -1.62 -10.60
N ALA A 314 1.56 -2.48 -11.02
CA ALA A 314 1.37 -3.81 -10.46
C ALA A 314 2.40 -4.82 -10.99
N TYR A 315 3.02 -5.56 -10.07
CA TYR A 315 3.96 -6.65 -10.39
C TYR A 315 4.11 -7.59 -9.20
N TYR A 316 4.68 -8.75 -9.43
CA TYR A 316 4.97 -9.74 -8.40
C TYR A 316 6.23 -10.54 -8.73
N SER A 317 6.83 -11.15 -7.71
CA SER A 317 7.88 -12.15 -7.86
C SER A 317 7.28 -13.55 -7.89
N THR A 318 7.82 -14.44 -8.71
CA THR A 318 7.46 -15.86 -8.73
C THR A 318 8.14 -16.66 -7.60
N THR A 319 9.12 -16.04 -6.92
CA THR A 319 9.87 -16.62 -5.80
C THR A 319 10.01 -15.57 -4.72
N PHE A 320 9.58 -15.86 -3.50
CA PHE A 320 9.61 -14.93 -2.37
C PHE A 320 10.76 -15.20 -1.40
N ALA A 321 11.20 -16.46 -1.30
CA ALA A 321 12.35 -16.86 -0.50
C ALA A 321 13.02 -18.10 -1.09
N GLY A 322 14.27 -18.31 -0.71
CA GLY A 322 15.03 -19.50 -1.01
C GLY A 322 16.08 -19.77 0.07
N ASP A 323 16.98 -20.72 -0.18
CA ASP A 323 18.07 -20.97 0.76
C ASP A 323 19.02 -19.77 0.79
N GLY A 324 18.98 -19.05 1.91
CA GLY A 324 19.81 -17.88 2.17
C GLY A 324 19.31 -16.55 1.59
N PHE A 325 18.07 -16.44 1.13
CA PHE A 325 17.48 -15.15 0.76
C PHE A 325 15.98 -15.06 1.03
N ALA A 326 15.50 -13.83 1.21
CA ALA A 326 14.07 -13.50 1.29
C ALA A 326 13.79 -12.12 0.66
N LEU A 327 12.60 -11.95 0.05
CA LEU A 327 12.12 -10.69 -0.49
C LEU A 327 11.12 -10.07 0.48
N VAL A 328 11.22 -8.73 0.73
CA VAL A 328 10.36 -8.03 1.69
C VAL A 328 9.75 -6.78 1.07
N GLY A 329 8.46 -6.57 1.34
CA GLY A 329 7.70 -5.42 0.86
C GLY A 329 7.61 -5.38 -0.67
N ASP A 330 7.79 -4.18 -1.23
CA ASP A 330 7.70 -3.97 -2.68
C ASP A 330 8.79 -4.70 -3.48
N ALA A 331 9.87 -5.16 -2.85
CA ALA A 331 10.84 -6.04 -3.53
C ALA A 331 10.23 -7.40 -3.89
N ALA A 332 9.20 -7.83 -3.17
CA ALA A 332 8.47 -9.06 -3.42
C ALA A 332 7.29 -8.89 -4.37
N ALA A 333 6.43 -7.88 -4.15
CA ALA A 333 5.27 -7.60 -4.98
C ALA A 333 4.68 -6.22 -4.69
N PHE A 334 4.01 -5.66 -5.68
CA PHE A 334 3.16 -4.48 -5.56
C PHE A 334 1.85 -4.72 -6.30
N MET A 335 0.71 -4.52 -5.64
CA MET A 335 -0.61 -4.76 -6.24
C MET A 335 -1.22 -3.47 -6.81
N ASP A 336 -1.68 -2.59 -5.93
CA ASP A 336 -2.33 -1.32 -6.23
C ASP A 336 -2.31 -0.44 -4.98
N PRO A 337 -2.20 0.89 -5.07
CA PRO A 337 -2.23 1.76 -3.90
C PRO A 337 -3.63 1.98 -3.31
N PHE A 338 -4.70 1.58 -4.00
CA PHE A 338 -6.07 1.71 -3.50
C PHE A 338 -6.28 0.88 -2.23
N TYR A 339 -6.86 1.47 -1.20
CA TYR A 339 -6.98 0.92 0.15
C TYR A 339 -5.66 0.77 0.94
N SER A 340 -4.52 1.26 0.42
CA SER A 340 -3.22 1.34 1.12
C SER A 340 -2.66 0.00 1.64
N PRO A 341 -2.62 -1.11 0.87
CA PRO A 341 -2.18 -2.43 1.37
C PRO A 341 -0.66 -2.56 1.52
N GLY A 342 0.13 -1.64 0.97
CA GLY A 342 1.59 -1.80 0.84
C GLY A 342 2.30 -1.99 2.18
N MET A 343 1.90 -1.25 3.23
CA MET A 343 2.53 -1.40 4.55
C MET A 343 2.07 -2.66 5.28
N ASP A 344 0.84 -3.14 5.03
CA ASP A 344 0.39 -4.44 5.53
C ASP A 344 1.26 -5.54 4.93
N TRP A 345 1.51 -5.47 3.61
CA TRP A 345 2.39 -6.40 2.89
C TRP A 345 3.82 -6.38 3.44
N ILE A 346 4.37 -5.21 3.79
CA ILE A 346 5.67 -5.09 4.47
C ILE A 346 5.63 -5.83 5.80
N GLY A 347 4.59 -5.66 6.61
CA GLY A 347 4.44 -6.33 7.89
C GLY A 347 4.48 -7.85 7.77
N PHE A 348 3.68 -8.43 6.87
CA PHE A 348 3.63 -9.87 6.64
C PHE A 348 4.96 -10.42 6.12
N THR A 349 5.56 -9.77 5.12
CA THR A 349 6.81 -10.26 4.51
C THR A 349 8.00 -10.14 5.46
N ALA A 350 8.12 -9.05 6.23
CA ALA A 350 9.20 -8.85 7.19
C ALA A 350 9.12 -9.85 8.36
N MET A 351 7.92 -10.05 8.93
CA MET A 351 7.72 -11.02 10.01
C MET A 351 8.05 -12.46 9.57
N ARG A 352 7.61 -12.85 8.37
CA ARG A 352 7.89 -14.19 7.82
C ARG A 352 9.36 -14.38 7.46
N ALA A 353 10.03 -13.36 6.91
CA ALA A 353 11.46 -13.41 6.65
C ALA A 353 12.27 -13.57 7.95
N ALA A 354 11.93 -12.79 8.98
CA ALA A 354 12.56 -12.93 10.30
C ALA A 354 12.32 -14.32 10.90
N ALA A 355 11.09 -14.87 10.79
CA ALA A 355 10.78 -16.21 11.28
C ALA A 355 11.55 -17.32 10.56
N LEU A 356 11.78 -17.22 9.23
CA LEU A 356 12.62 -18.16 8.50
C LEU A 356 14.06 -18.17 9.02
N ILE A 357 14.65 -16.99 9.20
CA ILE A 357 16.02 -16.83 9.67
C ILE A 357 16.16 -17.34 11.10
N THR A 358 15.17 -17.05 11.97
CA THR A 358 15.16 -17.54 13.35
C THR A 358 15.08 -19.08 13.40
N ALA A 359 14.22 -19.69 12.58
CA ALA A 359 14.09 -21.14 12.49
C ALA A 359 15.40 -21.81 12.03
N GLN A 360 16.08 -21.24 11.02
CA GLN A 360 17.37 -21.76 10.58
C GLN A 360 18.44 -21.66 11.67
N ARG A 361 18.51 -20.54 12.39
CA ARG A 361 19.45 -20.38 13.53
C ARG A 361 19.18 -21.36 14.65
N ALA A 362 17.94 -21.78 14.82
CA ALA A 362 17.56 -22.85 15.76
C ALA A 362 17.87 -24.27 15.24
N GLY A 363 18.42 -24.40 14.03
CA GLY A 363 18.78 -25.69 13.42
C GLY A 363 17.57 -26.44 12.84
N GLU A 364 16.44 -25.75 12.59
CA GLU A 364 15.24 -26.38 12.04
C GLU A 364 15.41 -26.65 10.53
N PRO A 365 14.80 -27.72 9.98
CA PRO A 365 14.85 -28.02 8.55
C PRO A 365 14.14 -26.94 7.74
N MET A 366 14.82 -26.44 6.67
CA MET A 366 14.35 -25.26 5.93
C MET A 366 13.53 -25.59 4.67
N GLY A 367 13.69 -26.78 4.06
CA GLY A 367 13.06 -27.11 2.79
C GLY A 367 11.56 -26.84 2.76
N GLU A 368 10.78 -27.53 3.59
CA GLU A 368 9.32 -27.36 3.68
C GLU A 368 8.91 -25.95 4.12
N ARG A 369 9.72 -25.28 4.96
CA ARG A 369 9.42 -23.91 5.41
C ARG A 369 9.53 -22.89 4.30
N ILE A 370 10.56 -23.02 3.45
CA ILE A 370 10.78 -22.17 2.27
C ILE A 370 9.68 -22.43 1.24
N GLU A 371 9.37 -23.69 0.96
CA GLU A 371 8.29 -24.08 0.05
C GLU A 371 6.96 -23.49 0.49
N ARG A 372 6.56 -23.71 1.75
CA ARG A 372 5.33 -23.14 2.32
C ARG A 372 5.35 -21.61 2.30
N HIS A 373 6.48 -20.96 2.55
CA HIS A 373 6.61 -19.52 2.45
C HIS A 373 6.25 -19.02 1.04
N ASN A 374 6.81 -19.64 0.02
CA ASN A 374 6.56 -19.30 -1.38
C ASN A 374 5.10 -19.53 -1.77
N GLU A 375 4.53 -20.68 -1.40
CA GLU A 375 3.13 -21.02 -1.65
C GLU A 375 2.17 -20.03 -0.99
N ASP A 376 2.38 -19.74 0.30
CA ASP A 376 1.56 -18.82 1.09
C ASP A 376 1.56 -17.42 0.48
N PHE A 377 2.72 -16.88 0.10
CA PHE A 377 2.80 -15.53 -0.47
C PHE A 377 2.31 -15.47 -1.92
N ALA A 378 2.61 -16.46 -2.75
CA ALA A 378 2.07 -16.55 -4.11
C ALA A 378 0.53 -16.61 -4.09
N ARG A 379 -0.04 -17.46 -3.22
CA ARG A 379 -1.47 -17.59 -3.03
C ARG A 379 -2.08 -16.30 -2.46
N SER A 380 -1.47 -15.73 -1.42
CA SER A 380 -1.92 -14.50 -0.79
C SER A 380 -1.99 -13.36 -1.80
N HIS A 381 -0.91 -13.11 -2.55
CA HIS A 381 -0.85 -12.06 -3.56
C HIS A 381 -1.94 -12.25 -4.62
N ARG A 382 -2.05 -13.45 -5.21
CA ARG A 382 -3.06 -13.74 -6.25
C ARG A 382 -4.48 -13.57 -5.73
N CYS A 383 -4.81 -14.17 -4.58
CA CYS A 383 -6.16 -14.11 -4.03
C CYS A 383 -6.53 -12.69 -3.57
N TRP A 384 -5.58 -11.94 -3.00
CA TRP A 384 -5.79 -10.55 -2.61
C TRP A 384 -6.06 -9.66 -3.84
N PHE A 385 -5.25 -9.83 -4.89
CA PHE A 385 -5.46 -9.14 -6.15
C PHE A 385 -6.84 -9.46 -6.76
N GLU A 386 -7.20 -10.74 -6.89
CA GLU A 386 -8.48 -11.18 -7.45
C GLU A 386 -9.70 -10.70 -6.63
N ALA A 387 -9.55 -10.64 -5.30
CA ALA A 387 -10.62 -10.27 -4.39
C ALA A 387 -10.92 -8.76 -4.42
N LEU A 388 -9.89 -7.90 -4.58
CA LEU A 388 -10.03 -6.47 -4.36
C LEU A 388 -9.74 -5.59 -5.58
N TYR A 389 -8.84 -6.01 -6.49
CA TYR A 389 -8.29 -5.10 -7.50
C TYR A 389 -8.65 -5.46 -8.93
N ARG A 390 -8.82 -6.76 -9.24
CA ARG A 390 -9.14 -7.20 -10.59
C ARG A 390 -10.38 -6.48 -11.11
N ASP A 391 -10.21 -5.73 -12.20
CA ASP A 391 -11.24 -4.95 -12.89
C ASP A 391 -12.04 -3.96 -12.02
N LYS A 392 -11.57 -3.62 -10.82
CA LYS A 392 -12.25 -2.70 -9.90
C LYS A 392 -12.46 -1.32 -10.52
N TYR A 393 -11.54 -0.87 -11.35
CA TYR A 393 -11.60 0.41 -12.04
C TYR A 393 -12.79 0.54 -12.99
N GLU A 394 -13.36 -0.57 -13.46
CA GLU A 394 -14.56 -0.61 -14.31
C GLU A 394 -15.82 -0.10 -13.60
N TYR A 395 -15.91 -0.26 -12.27
CA TYR A 395 -17.10 0.09 -11.51
C TYR A 395 -16.86 1.09 -10.37
N MET A 396 -15.60 1.35 -10.01
CA MET A 396 -15.30 2.21 -8.86
C MET A 396 -15.82 3.64 -9.03
N GLY A 397 -15.98 4.11 -10.28
CA GLY A 397 -16.59 5.39 -10.61
C GLY A 397 -18.10 5.48 -10.35
N GLU A 398 -18.77 4.37 -10.02
CA GLU A 398 -20.20 4.30 -9.74
C GLU A 398 -20.49 4.37 -8.24
N TYR A 399 -21.07 5.46 -7.75
CA TYR A 399 -21.28 5.67 -6.32
C TYR A 399 -22.01 4.51 -5.62
N ASP A 400 -23.11 4.00 -6.18
CA ASP A 400 -23.88 2.95 -5.54
C ASP A 400 -23.16 1.59 -5.56
N LEU A 401 -22.47 1.23 -6.66
CA LEU A 401 -21.68 0.00 -6.74
C LEU A 401 -20.47 0.08 -5.82
N MET A 402 -19.70 1.18 -5.88
CA MET A 402 -18.53 1.37 -5.04
C MET A 402 -18.88 1.46 -3.55
N SER A 403 -19.98 2.15 -3.21
CA SER A 403 -20.44 2.22 -1.83
C SER A 403 -20.82 0.86 -1.26
N LEU A 404 -21.41 0.01 -2.09
CA LEU A 404 -21.77 -1.34 -1.70
C LEU A 404 -20.54 -2.25 -1.61
N ALA A 405 -19.63 -2.17 -2.59
CA ALA A 405 -18.34 -2.86 -2.54
C ALA A 405 -17.58 -2.47 -1.28
N PHE A 406 -17.50 -1.18 -0.95
CA PHE A 406 -16.81 -0.69 0.23
C PHE A 406 -17.38 -1.26 1.54
N LEU A 407 -18.71 -1.38 1.67
CA LEU A 407 -19.32 -2.00 2.85
C LEU A 407 -18.96 -3.48 2.99
N LEU A 408 -18.97 -4.22 1.87
CA LEU A 408 -18.63 -5.64 1.85
C LEU A 408 -17.12 -5.85 2.10
N ASP A 409 -16.28 -5.10 1.38
CA ASP A 409 -14.81 -5.11 1.55
C ASP A 409 -14.44 -4.80 3.01
N LEU A 410 -15.06 -3.76 3.61
CA LEU A 410 -14.79 -3.30 4.96
C LEU A 410 -15.15 -4.37 6.01
N GLY A 411 -16.32 -5.01 5.87
CA GLY A 411 -16.73 -6.09 6.77
C GLY A 411 -15.81 -7.30 6.68
N LEU A 412 -15.45 -7.73 5.46
CA LEU A 412 -14.55 -8.86 5.25
C LEU A 412 -13.10 -8.54 5.64
N TYR A 413 -12.63 -7.32 5.39
CA TYR A 413 -11.35 -6.81 5.88
C TYR A 413 -11.27 -6.85 7.41
N TYR A 414 -12.34 -6.45 8.10
CA TYR A 414 -12.39 -6.53 9.56
C TYR A 414 -12.19 -7.96 10.07
N PHE A 415 -12.97 -8.91 9.57
CA PHE A 415 -12.90 -10.30 10.04
C PHE A 415 -11.64 -11.03 9.58
N GLY A 416 -11.19 -10.77 8.35
CA GLY A 416 -10.05 -11.43 7.74
C GLY A 416 -8.69 -10.90 8.21
N LEU A 417 -8.58 -9.59 8.46
CA LEU A 417 -7.30 -8.95 8.76
C LEU A 417 -7.30 -8.14 10.05
N VAL A 418 -8.20 -7.14 10.19
CA VAL A 418 -8.10 -6.15 11.27
C VAL A 418 -8.23 -6.80 12.64
N SER A 419 -9.18 -7.72 12.82
CA SER A 419 -9.38 -8.40 14.11
C SER A 419 -8.24 -9.34 14.49
N GLN A 420 -7.47 -9.84 13.53
CA GLN A 420 -6.46 -10.87 13.76
C GLN A 420 -5.32 -10.42 14.70
N PRO A 421 -4.67 -9.25 14.50
CA PRO A 421 -3.64 -8.78 15.43
C PRO A 421 -4.18 -8.51 16.84
N PHE A 422 -5.44 -8.08 16.98
CA PHE A 422 -6.05 -7.86 18.30
C PHE A 422 -6.40 -9.15 19.03
N LEU A 423 -6.61 -10.27 18.31
CA LEU A 423 -6.88 -11.58 18.86
C LEU A 423 -5.61 -12.41 19.12
N HIS A 424 -4.64 -12.31 18.21
CA HIS A 424 -3.47 -13.20 18.18
C HIS A 424 -2.13 -12.47 18.38
N GLY A 425 -2.18 -11.13 18.59
CA GLY A 425 -0.97 -10.31 18.71
C GLY A 425 -0.16 -10.29 17.41
N GLU A 426 1.13 -10.09 17.55
CA GLU A 426 2.04 -10.02 16.41
C GLU A 426 2.13 -11.32 15.59
N LYS A 427 1.78 -12.48 16.17
CA LYS A 427 1.73 -13.76 15.46
C LYS A 427 0.76 -13.77 14.28
N ALA A 428 -0.23 -12.85 14.26
CA ALA A 428 -1.12 -12.67 13.12
C ALA A 428 -0.35 -12.37 11.83
N PHE A 429 0.77 -11.66 11.91
CA PHE A 429 1.60 -11.35 10.74
C PHE A 429 2.38 -12.55 10.19
N LEU A 430 2.37 -13.67 10.85
CA LEU A 430 2.92 -14.93 10.31
C LEU A 430 1.98 -15.62 9.32
N THR A 431 0.74 -15.15 9.21
CA THR A 431 -0.28 -15.73 8.31
C THR A 431 -0.73 -14.66 7.30
N PRO A 432 -0.13 -14.62 6.10
CA PRO A 432 -0.56 -13.69 5.07
C PRO A 432 -2.04 -13.86 4.71
N PRO A 433 -2.74 -12.79 4.30
CA PRO A 433 -4.16 -12.87 3.93
C PRO A 433 -4.40 -13.92 2.84
N PHE A 434 -5.49 -14.65 2.94
CA PHE A 434 -5.88 -15.70 1.98
C PHE A 434 -4.89 -16.88 1.83
N SER A 435 -3.83 -16.96 2.62
CA SER A 435 -2.88 -18.07 2.53
C SER A 435 -3.46 -19.40 3.02
N GLN A 436 -4.43 -19.37 3.93
CA GLN A 436 -5.04 -20.57 4.51
C GLN A 436 -6.32 -21.02 3.78
N GLU A 437 -6.60 -22.33 3.80
CA GLU A 437 -7.78 -22.94 3.18
C GLU A 437 -9.10 -22.37 3.72
N ILE A 438 -9.16 -22.04 5.00
CA ILE A 438 -10.35 -21.45 5.63
C ILE A 438 -10.76 -20.11 5.02
N SER A 439 -9.87 -19.43 4.31
CA SER A 439 -10.16 -18.17 3.63
C SER A 439 -10.82 -18.34 2.24
N ARG A 440 -10.89 -19.57 1.70
CA ARG A 440 -11.49 -19.83 0.35
C ARG A 440 -12.91 -19.30 0.19
N PRO A 441 -13.85 -19.51 1.14
CA PRO A 441 -15.21 -18.98 0.99
C PRO A 441 -15.25 -17.45 0.92
N PHE A 442 -14.39 -16.77 1.69
CA PHE A 442 -14.30 -15.31 1.69
C PHE A 442 -13.71 -14.80 0.37
N HIS A 443 -12.66 -15.42 -0.14
CA HIS A 443 -12.09 -15.11 -1.44
C HIS A 443 -13.13 -15.31 -2.54
N TRP A 444 -13.85 -16.43 -2.56
CA TRP A 444 -14.90 -16.71 -3.52
C TRP A 444 -16.01 -15.65 -3.48
N LEU A 445 -16.47 -15.27 -2.28
CA LEU A 445 -17.50 -14.26 -2.09
C LEU A 445 -17.03 -12.90 -2.64
N MET A 446 -15.83 -12.45 -2.27
CA MET A 446 -15.26 -11.17 -2.70
C MET A 446 -15.10 -11.12 -4.23
N ARG A 447 -14.51 -12.14 -4.82
CA ARG A 447 -14.39 -12.28 -6.27
C ARG A 447 -15.75 -12.28 -6.96
N THR A 448 -16.75 -12.92 -6.36
CA THR A 448 -18.09 -13.01 -6.95
C THR A 448 -18.77 -11.65 -7.00
N TYR A 449 -18.87 -10.88 -5.90
CA TYR A 449 -19.53 -9.58 -5.96
C TYR A 449 -18.73 -8.56 -6.79
N ASN A 450 -17.39 -8.57 -6.75
CA ASN A 450 -16.58 -7.72 -7.62
C ASN A 450 -16.91 -7.98 -9.10
N ARG A 451 -16.87 -9.23 -9.54
CA ARG A 451 -17.24 -9.59 -10.91
C ARG A 451 -18.65 -9.12 -11.28
N ARG A 452 -19.62 -9.26 -10.36
CA ARG A 452 -20.99 -8.83 -10.59
C ARG A 452 -21.09 -7.32 -10.76
N PHE A 453 -20.36 -6.54 -9.97
CA PHE A 453 -20.32 -5.09 -10.10
C PHE A 453 -19.68 -4.64 -11.41
N VAL A 454 -18.62 -5.31 -11.86
CA VAL A 454 -18.04 -5.09 -13.20
C VAL A 454 -19.08 -5.29 -14.30
N GLN A 455 -19.81 -6.40 -14.28
CA GLN A 455 -20.84 -6.69 -15.26
C GLN A 455 -21.97 -5.64 -15.26
N MET A 456 -22.40 -5.21 -14.08
CA MET A 456 -23.41 -4.14 -13.97
C MET A 456 -22.90 -2.80 -14.50
N ALA A 457 -21.66 -2.43 -14.19
CA ALA A 457 -21.07 -1.18 -14.66
C ALA A 457 -20.90 -1.18 -16.19
N ARG A 458 -20.42 -2.27 -16.78
CA ARG A 458 -20.32 -2.42 -18.24
C ARG A 458 -21.68 -2.23 -18.92
N ARG A 459 -22.72 -2.89 -18.38
CA ARG A 459 -24.08 -2.71 -18.91
C ARG A 459 -24.57 -1.27 -18.76
N ARG A 460 -24.31 -0.61 -17.63
CA ARG A 460 -24.67 0.80 -17.45
C ARG A 460 -23.95 1.71 -18.45
N ARG A 461 -22.68 1.41 -18.76
CA ARG A 461 -21.89 2.13 -19.78
C ARG A 461 -22.53 1.98 -21.16
N GLU A 462 -22.89 0.76 -21.56
CA GLU A 462 -23.60 0.49 -22.82
C GLU A 462 -24.92 1.24 -22.94
N MET A 463 -25.62 1.44 -21.81
CA MET A 463 -26.92 2.15 -21.79
C MET A 463 -26.78 3.68 -21.59
N GLY A 464 -25.56 4.24 -21.53
CA GLY A 464 -25.34 5.65 -21.21
C GLY A 464 -25.84 6.06 -19.81
N ALA A 465 -25.87 5.12 -18.85
CA ALA A 465 -26.42 5.32 -17.52
C ALA A 465 -25.34 5.31 -16.41
N LEU A 466 -24.07 5.35 -16.79
CA LEU A 466 -22.95 5.39 -15.85
C LEU A 466 -22.99 6.70 -15.04
N GLY A 467 -22.62 6.67 -13.77
CA GLY A 467 -22.57 7.84 -12.89
C GLY A 467 -23.92 8.42 -12.46
N ARG A 468 -25.04 7.79 -12.80
CA ARG A 468 -26.40 8.33 -12.53
C ARG A 468 -26.67 8.62 -11.04
N THR A 469 -25.96 7.96 -10.11
CA THR A 469 -26.13 8.13 -8.67
C THR A 469 -25.02 8.97 -8.04
N ASN A 470 -24.13 9.58 -8.84
CA ASN A 470 -22.96 10.31 -8.38
C ASN A 470 -23.27 11.76 -7.93
N CYS A 471 -24.54 12.16 -7.89
CA CYS A 471 -24.98 13.49 -7.48
C CYS A 471 -25.87 13.43 -6.24
N GLY A 472 -25.54 14.21 -5.20
CA GLY A 472 -26.36 14.46 -4.02
C GLY A 472 -26.61 13.27 -3.09
N ARG A 473 -25.85 12.17 -3.24
CA ARG A 473 -25.98 10.98 -2.39
C ARG A 473 -24.95 10.99 -1.28
N ARG A 474 -25.33 10.54 -0.10
CA ARG A 474 -24.41 10.41 1.04
C ARG A 474 -24.59 9.06 1.73
N MET A 475 -23.49 8.34 1.90
CA MET A 475 -23.41 7.17 2.76
C MET A 475 -22.38 7.43 3.85
N LEU A 476 -22.87 7.87 5.01
CA LEU A 476 -22.04 8.14 6.17
C LEU A 476 -22.13 6.95 7.12
N ILE A 477 -21.01 6.24 7.26
CA ILE A 477 -20.91 5.06 8.11
C ILE A 477 -20.37 5.42 9.50
N PRO A 478 -20.71 4.65 10.56
CA PRO A 478 -19.96 4.70 11.80
C PRO A 478 -18.49 4.34 11.53
N GLY A 479 -17.55 4.99 12.21
CA GLY A 479 -16.15 4.62 12.12
C GLY A 479 -15.91 3.17 12.56
N PHE A 480 -14.74 2.62 12.21
CA PHE A 480 -14.31 1.29 12.64
C PHE A 480 -14.25 1.17 14.16
N THR A 481 -14.81 0.09 14.69
CA THR A 481 -14.72 -0.29 16.09
C THR A 481 -14.29 -1.76 16.19
N LEU A 482 -13.79 -2.18 17.37
CA LEU A 482 -13.51 -3.61 17.64
C LEU A 482 -14.77 -4.41 18.00
N ASN A 483 -15.95 -3.82 17.95
CA ASN A 483 -17.20 -4.54 18.21
C ASN A 483 -17.54 -5.44 17.02
N ARG A 484 -17.35 -6.74 17.21
CA ARG A 484 -17.62 -7.76 16.19
C ARG A 484 -19.10 -7.78 15.77
N GLY A 485 -20.02 -7.51 16.69
CA GLY A 485 -21.46 -7.48 16.41
C GLY A 485 -21.82 -6.36 15.43
N ASP A 486 -21.28 -5.17 15.63
CA ASP A 486 -21.52 -4.03 14.73
C ASP A 486 -20.99 -4.31 13.32
N GLN A 487 -19.79 -4.89 13.23
CA GLN A 487 -19.17 -5.22 11.95
C GLN A 487 -19.95 -6.34 11.23
N PHE A 488 -20.42 -7.33 11.95
CA PHE A 488 -21.25 -8.39 11.40
C PHE A 488 -22.59 -7.84 10.88
N GLN A 489 -23.25 -6.97 11.63
CA GLN A 489 -24.49 -6.32 11.16
C GLN A 489 -24.27 -5.51 9.89
N GLN A 490 -23.14 -4.81 9.76
CA GLN A 490 -22.81 -4.04 8.56
C GLN A 490 -22.57 -4.96 7.35
N LEU A 491 -21.87 -6.08 7.56
CA LEU A 491 -21.67 -7.09 6.52
C LEU A 491 -23.00 -7.68 6.05
N VAL A 492 -23.88 -8.06 6.98
CA VAL A 492 -25.22 -8.61 6.66
C VAL A 492 -26.06 -7.58 5.90
N LYS A 493 -26.04 -6.29 6.31
CA LYS A 493 -26.71 -5.20 5.58
C LYS A 493 -26.14 -5.04 4.17
N GLY A 494 -24.82 -5.15 4.02
CA GLY A 494 -24.15 -5.13 2.72
C GLY A 494 -24.63 -6.27 1.82
N LEU A 495 -24.64 -7.50 2.32
CA LEU A 495 -25.13 -8.68 1.59
C LEU A 495 -26.61 -8.55 1.19
N ALA A 496 -27.46 -8.09 2.08
CA ALA A 496 -28.87 -7.85 1.77
C ALA A 496 -29.07 -6.78 0.69
N LYS A 497 -28.31 -5.70 0.74
CA LYS A 497 -28.33 -4.66 -0.31
C LYS A 497 -27.81 -5.19 -1.65
N TRP A 498 -26.79 -6.04 -1.64
CA TRP A 498 -26.31 -6.68 -2.87
C TRP A 498 -27.37 -7.59 -3.45
N GLY A 499 -28.00 -8.46 -2.65
CA GLY A 499 -29.10 -9.31 -3.11
C GLY A 499 -30.27 -8.50 -3.70
N TRP A 500 -30.64 -7.38 -3.08
CA TRP A 500 -31.65 -6.47 -3.61
C TRP A 500 -31.22 -5.84 -4.94
N LEU A 501 -29.97 -5.41 -5.07
CA LEU A 501 -29.44 -4.85 -6.32
C LEU A 501 -29.42 -5.89 -7.44
N GLU A 502 -29.04 -7.13 -7.15
CA GLU A 502 -29.12 -8.25 -8.09
C GLU A 502 -30.57 -8.50 -8.57
N ALA A 503 -31.54 -8.51 -7.65
CA ALA A 503 -32.95 -8.72 -7.99
C ALA A 503 -33.52 -7.56 -8.82
N ARG A 504 -33.10 -6.32 -8.56
CA ARG A 504 -33.59 -5.14 -9.26
C ARG A 504 -32.98 -4.94 -10.64
N GLU A 505 -31.66 -5.14 -10.77
CA GLU A 505 -30.88 -4.73 -11.92
C GLU A 505 -29.89 -5.81 -12.40
N GLY A 506 -29.23 -6.49 -11.45
CA GLY A 506 -28.09 -7.36 -11.71
C GLY A 506 -28.40 -8.50 -12.66
N TRP A 507 -29.58 -9.12 -12.55
CA TRP A 507 -29.99 -10.22 -13.43
C TRP A 507 -29.95 -9.88 -14.93
N ARG A 508 -30.09 -8.59 -15.27
CA ARG A 508 -30.02 -8.11 -16.65
C ARG A 508 -28.60 -8.11 -17.22
N SER A 509 -27.57 -8.21 -16.37
CA SER A 509 -26.16 -8.23 -16.75
C SER A 509 -25.53 -9.65 -16.72
N TRP A 510 -26.32 -10.72 -16.47
CA TRP A 510 -25.79 -12.08 -16.32
C TRP A 510 -25.13 -12.63 -17.59
N GLY A 511 -25.42 -12.12 -18.75
CA GLY A 511 -24.82 -12.55 -20.01
C GLY A 511 -23.63 -11.69 -20.49
N VAL A 512 -23.23 -10.67 -19.72
CA VAL A 512 -22.10 -9.82 -20.11
C VAL A 512 -20.80 -10.60 -19.93
N PRO A 513 -20.00 -10.80 -21.01
CA PRO A 513 -18.78 -11.61 -20.95
C PRO A 513 -17.75 -11.02 -19.98
N GLU A 514 -16.94 -11.89 -19.37
CA GLU A 514 -15.67 -11.47 -18.78
C GLU A 514 -14.72 -11.07 -19.92
N GLN A 515 -13.89 -10.05 -19.73
CA GLN A 515 -12.79 -9.82 -20.67
C GLN A 515 -11.85 -11.03 -20.59
N GLU A 516 -11.53 -11.61 -21.73
CA GLU A 516 -10.47 -12.60 -21.80
C GLU A 516 -9.17 -11.93 -21.30
N PRO A 517 -8.37 -12.63 -20.49
CA PRO A 517 -7.06 -12.13 -20.10
C PRO A 517 -6.27 -11.80 -21.38
N MET A 518 -5.63 -10.64 -21.42
CA MET A 518 -4.76 -10.29 -22.54
C MET A 518 -3.75 -11.42 -22.73
N PRO A 519 -3.53 -11.91 -23.97
CA PRO A 519 -2.53 -12.95 -24.21
C PRO A 519 -1.19 -12.47 -23.64
N GLU A 520 -0.49 -13.38 -22.94
CA GLU A 520 0.87 -13.11 -22.46
C GLU A 520 1.68 -12.47 -23.59
N ALA A 521 2.20 -11.28 -23.34
CA ALA A 521 3.04 -10.60 -24.31
C ALA A 521 4.23 -11.53 -24.61
N VAL A 522 4.24 -12.10 -25.79
CA VAL A 522 5.39 -12.85 -26.31
C VAL A 522 6.59 -11.93 -26.20
N GLU A 523 7.61 -12.38 -25.50
CA GLU A 523 8.88 -11.67 -25.32
C GLU A 523 9.41 -11.19 -26.68
N GLY A 524 9.15 -9.92 -26.99
CA GLY A 524 9.84 -9.18 -28.02
C GLY A 524 11.19 -8.76 -27.46
N ARG A 525 12.24 -9.39 -27.96
CA ARG A 525 13.63 -8.96 -27.78
C ARG A 525 13.80 -7.48 -28.11
N ALA A 526 14.26 -6.68 -27.17
CA ALA A 526 15.16 -5.55 -27.38
C ALA A 526 15.75 -5.11 -26.01
#